data_0dfd07e88cbedbf81b3d414cbb02be19
#
_entry.id   0dfd07e88cbedbf81b3d414cbb02be19
#
_cell.length_a   1.000
_cell.length_b   1.000
_cell.length_c   1.000
_cell.angle_alpha   90.00
_cell.angle_beta   90.00
_cell.angle_gamma   90.00
#
_symmetry.space_group_name_H-M   'P 1'
#
loop_
_entity.id
_entity.type
_entity.pdbx_description
1 polymer ?
#
loop_
_entity_poly.entity_id
_entity_poly.type
_entity_poly.pdbx_seq_one_letter_code
_entity_poly.pdbx_strand_id
1 'polypeptide(L)'
;YMTDPTNVHEPVPQSAKLTAREKKWIIYDVGNSAFVLLSTAVIPIYAKSLMPADGNIVSAWGYAQTIASLVIALLMPLLGSIADVQGMKIKFFLGFFGTGVVTCCAMALPLTWLPFLVVYILATIGLNGSLTFYDSMLIDTTSNERMDKVSSHGYGWGYIGSTVPFIFCIALIFGGPSLFGWATVACTR
;
A
#
# COMPACT_ATOMS: atom_id res chain seq x y z
N TYR A 1 -3.12 23.52 40.95
CA TYR A 1 -2.03 23.46 39.96
C TYR A 1 -2.18 24.70 39.10
N MET A 2 -1.32 25.67 39.33
CA MET A 2 -1.21 26.92 38.59
C MET A 2 -0.54 26.59 37.25
N THR A 3 -1.28 26.70 36.15
CA THR A 3 -0.75 26.63 34.79
C THR A 3 0.06 27.92 34.53
N ASP A 4 1.34 27.75 34.21
CA ASP A 4 2.25 28.84 33.82
C ASP A 4 1.72 29.48 32.51
N PRO A 5 1.36 30.77 32.52
CA PRO A 5 0.79 31.44 31.36
C PRO A 5 1.83 31.83 30.29
N THR A 6 3.10 31.42 30.47
CA THR A 6 4.19 31.80 29.55
C THR A 6 4.47 30.72 28.47
N ASN A 7 3.80 29.58 28.52
CA ASN A 7 3.95 28.52 27.50
C ASN A 7 2.99 28.77 26.33
N VAL A 8 3.10 29.98 25.72
CA VAL A 8 2.50 30.22 24.41
C VAL A 8 3.28 29.35 23.41
N HIS A 9 2.76 28.19 23.04
CA HIS A 9 3.24 27.47 21.89
C HIS A 9 3.19 28.43 20.70
N GLU A 10 4.33 28.97 20.32
CA GLU A 10 4.44 29.75 19.08
C GLU A 10 3.97 28.80 17.94
N PRO A 11 2.96 29.19 17.15
CA PRO A 11 2.50 28.39 16.03
C PRO A 11 3.68 28.19 15.08
N VAL A 12 4.09 26.93 14.91
CA VAL A 12 5.17 26.57 13.98
C VAL A 12 4.78 27.07 12.59
N PRO A 13 5.58 27.93 11.95
CA PRO A 13 5.21 28.52 10.66
C PRO A 13 4.86 27.41 9.67
N GLN A 14 3.66 27.47 9.07
CA GLN A 14 3.22 26.51 8.05
C GLN A 14 4.17 26.44 6.85
N SER A 15 5.02 27.45 6.66
CA SER A 15 6.05 27.52 5.60
C SER A 15 7.33 26.74 5.93
N ALA A 16 7.50 26.19 7.14
CA ALA A 16 8.71 25.46 7.50
C ALA A 16 8.91 24.23 6.59
N LYS A 17 10.16 23.99 6.19
CA LYS A 17 10.55 22.82 5.38
C LYS A 17 10.16 21.51 6.08
N LEU A 18 9.85 20.48 5.30
CA LEU A 18 9.53 19.14 5.81
C LEU A 18 10.73 18.57 6.59
N THR A 19 10.46 18.01 7.75
CA THR A 19 11.46 17.33 8.58
C THR A 19 11.87 16.00 7.95
N ALA A 20 12.99 15.42 8.41
CA ALA A 20 13.45 14.13 7.93
C ALA A 20 12.44 12.99 8.25
N ARG A 21 11.70 13.09 9.37
CA ARG A 21 10.66 12.12 9.74
C ARG A 21 9.45 12.24 8.82
N GLU A 22 8.97 13.46 8.58
CA GLU A 22 7.86 13.73 7.66
C GLU A 22 8.16 13.25 6.23
N LYS A 23 9.39 13.45 5.75
CA LYS A 23 9.82 12.94 4.43
C LYS A 23 9.80 11.41 4.35
N LYS A 24 10.26 10.72 5.40
CA LYS A 24 10.22 9.25 5.44
C LYS A 24 8.79 8.73 5.44
N TRP A 25 7.89 9.41 6.14
CA TRP A 25 6.47 9.09 6.15
C TRP A 25 5.87 9.24 4.73
N ILE A 26 6.14 10.34 4.04
CA ILE A 26 5.70 10.58 2.67
C ILE A 26 6.24 9.53 1.68
N ILE A 27 7.52 9.13 1.81
CA ILE A 27 8.13 8.11 0.92
C ILE A 27 7.44 6.75 1.05
N TYR A 28 7.02 6.36 2.27
CA TYR A 28 6.24 5.15 2.45
C TYR A 28 4.91 5.21 1.69
N ASP A 29 4.23 6.35 1.75
CA ASP A 29 2.94 6.55 1.07
C ASP A 29 3.07 6.43 -0.46
N VAL A 30 4.16 6.90 -1.03
CA VAL A 30 4.50 6.70 -2.45
C VAL A 30 4.56 5.22 -2.80
N GLY A 31 5.25 4.40 -1.99
CA GLY A 31 5.36 2.95 -2.22
C GLY A 31 4.01 2.24 -2.08
N ASN A 32 3.25 2.58 -1.05
CA ASN A 32 1.91 2.02 -0.82
C ASN A 32 0.95 2.37 -1.96
N SER A 33 0.91 3.63 -2.39
CA SER A 33 0.08 4.08 -3.50
C SER A 33 0.43 3.40 -4.82
N ALA A 34 1.73 3.14 -5.06
CA ALA A 34 2.17 2.39 -6.24
C ALA A 34 1.63 0.95 -6.24
N PHE A 35 1.67 0.26 -5.08
CA PHE A 35 1.08 -1.08 -4.98
C PHE A 35 -0.43 -1.06 -5.21
N VAL A 36 -1.15 -0.12 -4.60
CA VAL A 36 -2.61 0.01 -4.78
C VAL A 36 -2.96 0.19 -6.25
N LEU A 37 -2.25 1.06 -6.97
CA LEU A 37 -2.49 1.30 -8.38
C LEU A 37 -2.19 0.07 -9.24
N LEU A 38 -1.08 -0.62 -8.99
CA LEU A 38 -0.71 -1.86 -9.69
C LEU A 38 -1.68 -3.00 -9.37
N SER A 39 -2.11 -3.16 -8.12
CA SER A 39 -3.05 -4.21 -7.71
C SER A 39 -4.43 -4.03 -8.33
N THR A 40 -4.83 -2.79 -8.59
CA THR A 40 -6.13 -2.49 -9.17
C THR A 40 -6.13 -2.63 -10.69
N ALA A 41 -5.04 -2.25 -11.37
CA ALA A 41 -5.01 -2.15 -12.81
C ALA A 41 -4.22 -3.26 -13.50
N VAL A 42 -3.06 -3.67 -12.96
CA VAL A 42 -2.12 -4.59 -13.63
C VAL A 42 -2.28 -6.02 -13.16
N ILE A 43 -2.35 -6.25 -11.85
CA ILE A 43 -2.42 -7.60 -11.28
C ILE A 43 -3.64 -8.40 -11.77
N PRO A 44 -4.86 -7.82 -11.90
CA PRO A 44 -6.01 -8.55 -12.44
C PRO A 44 -5.81 -9.05 -13.88
N ILE A 45 -5.07 -8.29 -14.71
CA ILE A 45 -4.75 -8.68 -16.09
C ILE A 45 -3.86 -9.93 -16.07
N TYR A 46 -2.83 -9.93 -15.24
CA TYR A 46 -1.95 -11.09 -15.06
C TYR A 46 -2.71 -12.28 -14.45
N ALA A 47 -3.53 -12.06 -13.43
CA ALA A 47 -4.35 -13.08 -12.81
C ALA A 47 -5.27 -13.77 -13.83
N LYS A 48 -5.85 -13.00 -14.77
CA LYS A 48 -6.66 -13.54 -15.86
C LYS A 48 -5.88 -14.51 -16.74
N SER A 49 -4.61 -14.25 -17.00
CA SER A 49 -3.77 -15.13 -17.84
C SER A 49 -3.44 -16.48 -17.18
N LEU A 50 -3.50 -16.55 -15.84
CA LEU A 50 -3.29 -17.79 -15.08
C LEU A 50 -4.56 -18.65 -14.95
N MET A 51 -5.73 -18.05 -15.23
CA MET A 51 -7.02 -18.71 -15.02
C MET A 51 -7.32 -19.73 -16.13
N PRO A 52 -7.95 -20.88 -15.79
CA PRO A 52 -8.50 -21.80 -16.78
C PRO A 52 -9.53 -21.11 -17.71
N ALA A 53 -9.65 -21.59 -18.95
CA ALA A 53 -10.49 -20.97 -19.97
C ALA A 53 -11.99 -20.89 -19.62
N ASP A 54 -12.48 -21.78 -18.77
CA ASP A 54 -13.84 -21.84 -18.25
C ASP A 54 -14.07 -21.02 -16.98
N GLY A 55 -13.00 -20.40 -16.44
CA GLY A 55 -13.04 -19.64 -15.20
C GLY A 55 -13.60 -18.21 -15.38
N ASN A 56 -14.34 -17.74 -14.39
CA ASN A 56 -14.83 -16.36 -14.31
C ASN A 56 -13.90 -15.50 -13.44
N ILE A 57 -13.04 -14.71 -14.09
CA ILE A 57 -12.08 -13.84 -13.40
C ILE A 57 -12.76 -12.81 -12.50
N VAL A 58 -13.88 -12.25 -12.93
CA VAL A 58 -14.58 -11.19 -12.18
C VAL A 58 -15.07 -11.72 -10.84
N SER A 59 -15.70 -12.91 -10.86
CA SER A 59 -16.18 -13.57 -9.64
C SER A 59 -15.02 -13.95 -8.71
N ALA A 60 -13.99 -14.61 -9.24
CA ALA A 60 -12.86 -15.08 -8.44
C ALA A 60 -12.07 -13.92 -7.83
N TRP A 61 -11.85 -12.85 -8.60
CA TRP A 61 -11.22 -11.63 -8.11
C TRP A 61 -12.07 -10.93 -7.05
N GLY A 62 -13.38 -10.84 -7.28
CA GLY A 62 -14.33 -10.31 -6.32
C GLY A 62 -14.32 -11.08 -4.99
N TYR A 63 -14.29 -12.42 -5.03
CA TYR A 63 -14.15 -13.24 -3.83
C TYR A 63 -12.83 -13.01 -3.11
N ALA A 64 -11.71 -12.93 -3.83
CA ALA A 64 -10.41 -12.64 -3.23
C ALA A 64 -10.39 -11.29 -2.49
N GLN A 65 -10.92 -10.25 -3.13
CA GLN A 65 -11.05 -8.92 -2.51
C GLN A 65 -11.99 -8.92 -1.30
N THR A 66 -13.11 -9.63 -1.41
CA THR A 66 -14.08 -9.75 -0.30
C THR A 66 -13.44 -10.45 0.90
N ILE A 67 -12.75 -11.57 0.68
CA ILE A 67 -12.05 -12.30 1.74
C ILE A 67 -10.99 -11.42 2.40
N ALA A 68 -10.14 -10.76 1.61
CA ALA A 68 -9.12 -9.86 2.15
C ALA A 68 -9.75 -8.73 2.99
N SER A 69 -10.80 -8.09 2.47
CA SER A 69 -11.51 -6.99 3.17
C SER A 69 -12.19 -7.46 4.45
N LEU A 70 -12.79 -8.65 4.44
CA LEU A 70 -13.43 -9.22 5.63
C LEU A 70 -12.40 -9.53 6.72
N VAL A 71 -11.27 -10.14 6.35
CA VAL A 71 -10.17 -10.41 7.30
C VAL A 71 -9.65 -9.13 7.91
N ILE A 72 -9.43 -8.09 7.09
CA ILE A 72 -8.97 -6.78 7.56
C ILE A 72 -10.01 -6.16 8.49
N ALA A 73 -11.28 -6.16 8.13
CA ALA A 73 -12.36 -5.61 8.95
C ALA A 73 -12.46 -6.27 10.33
N LEU A 74 -12.24 -7.58 10.41
CA LEU A 74 -12.20 -8.33 11.67
C LEU A 74 -10.92 -8.04 12.49
N LEU A 75 -9.80 -7.79 11.81
CA LEU A 75 -8.53 -7.46 12.46
C LEU A 75 -8.46 -6.01 12.94
N MET A 76 -9.16 -5.07 12.30
CA MET A 76 -9.10 -3.63 12.59
C MET A 76 -9.28 -3.27 14.08
N PRO A 77 -10.28 -3.79 14.81
CA PRO A 77 -10.44 -3.48 16.25
C PRO A 77 -9.23 -3.94 17.08
N LEU A 78 -8.66 -5.10 16.72
CA LEU A 78 -7.46 -5.63 17.39
C LEU A 78 -6.23 -4.79 17.05
N LEU A 79 -6.04 -4.44 15.78
CA LEU A 79 -4.93 -3.62 15.32
C LEU A 79 -4.98 -2.21 15.93
N GLY A 80 -6.19 -1.62 16.03
CA GLY A 80 -6.39 -0.33 16.66
C GLY A 80 -5.98 -0.32 18.14
N SER A 81 -6.41 -1.31 18.91
CA SER A 81 -6.02 -1.42 20.32
C SER A 81 -4.52 -1.65 20.53
N ILE A 82 -3.86 -2.40 19.63
CA ILE A 82 -2.41 -2.59 19.65
C ILE A 82 -1.67 -1.30 19.27
N ALA A 83 -2.22 -0.53 18.33
CA ALA A 83 -1.65 0.75 17.91
C ALA A 83 -1.58 1.77 19.06
N ASP A 84 -2.42 1.67 20.07
CA ASP A 84 -2.39 2.54 21.24
C ASP A 84 -1.30 2.17 22.26
N VAL A 85 -0.72 0.97 22.16
CA VAL A 85 0.35 0.53 23.07
C VAL A 85 1.70 1.10 22.61
N GLN A 86 2.36 1.85 23.51
CA GLN A 86 3.68 2.43 23.25
C GLN A 86 4.72 1.35 22.84
N GLY A 87 5.44 1.62 21.74
CA GLY A 87 6.50 0.76 21.23
C GLY A 87 6.04 -0.45 20.44
N MET A 88 4.75 -0.77 20.40
CA MET A 88 4.21 -1.88 19.62
C MET A 88 3.91 -1.48 18.17
N LYS A 89 3.53 -0.22 17.91
CA LYS A 89 3.21 0.30 16.57
C LYS A 89 4.24 -0.10 15.51
N ILE A 90 5.51 0.20 15.76
CA ILE A 90 6.60 -0.05 14.80
C ILE A 90 6.80 -1.54 14.55
N LYS A 91 6.70 -2.38 15.59
CA LYS A 91 6.90 -3.84 15.46
C LYS A 91 5.80 -4.46 14.59
N PHE A 92 4.54 -4.12 14.86
CA PHE A 92 3.41 -4.61 14.07
C PHE A 92 3.42 -4.02 12.66
N PHE A 93 3.73 -2.73 12.50
CA PHE A 93 3.94 -2.11 11.20
C PHE A 93 4.96 -2.90 10.36
N LEU A 94 6.15 -3.16 10.91
CA LEU A 94 7.20 -3.91 10.22
C LEU A 94 6.79 -5.36 9.93
N GLY A 95 6.03 -6.01 10.82
CA GLY A 95 5.51 -7.36 10.61
C GLY A 95 4.54 -7.40 9.41
N PHE A 96 3.53 -6.53 9.40
CA PHE A 96 2.56 -6.45 8.31
C PHE A 96 3.20 -5.98 6.99
N PHE A 97 4.06 -4.97 7.05
CA PHE A 97 4.81 -4.48 5.90
C PHE A 97 5.72 -5.56 5.32
N GLY A 98 6.48 -6.27 6.16
CA GLY A 98 7.34 -7.38 5.75
C GLY A 98 6.54 -8.51 5.10
N THR A 99 5.39 -8.87 5.68
CA THR A 99 4.48 -9.85 5.08
C THR A 99 4.00 -9.39 3.71
N GLY A 100 3.58 -8.12 3.59
CA GLY A 100 3.16 -7.54 2.32
C GLY A 100 4.26 -7.57 1.26
N VAL A 101 5.48 -7.19 1.61
CA VAL A 101 6.64 -7.20 0.69
C VAL A 101 7.01 -8.62 0.25
N VAL A 102 7.11 -9.56 1.20
CA VAL A 102 7.47 -10.96 0.90
C VAL A 102 6.43 -11.60 -0.02
N THR A 103 5.15 -11.43 0.27
CA THR A 103 4.07 -11.97 -0.55
C THR A 103 3.99 -11.28 -1.91
N CYS A 104 4.25 -9.98 -1.99
CA CYS A 104 4.35 -9.26 -3.26
C CYS A 104 5.49 -9.81 -4.12
N CYS A 105 6.66 -10.08 -3.55
CA CYS A 105 7.77 -10.74 -4.25
C CYS A 105 7.40 -12.16 -4.66
N ALA A 106 6.67 -12.91 -3.83
CA ALA A 106 6.23 -14.27 -4.15
C ALA A 106 5.26 -14.31 -5.34
N MET A 107 4.53 -13.23 -5.62
CA MET A 107 3.67 -13.14 -6.82
C MET A 107 4.47 -13.15 -8.13
N ALA A 108 5.77 -12.85 -8.10
CA ALA A 108 6.66 -12.93 -9.27
C ALA A 108 7.07 -14.38 -9.60
N LEU A 109 6.82 -15.36 -8.71
CA LEU A 109 7.09 -16.76 -8.96
C LEU A 109 6.07 -17.33 -9.96
N PRO A 110 6.43 -18.41 -10.70
CA PRO A 110 5.53 -19.07 -11.63
C PRO A 110 4.45 -19.87 -10.87
N LEU A 111 3.51 -19.16 -10.28
CA LEU A 111 2.42 -19.74 -9.50
C LEU A 111 1.27 -20.16 -10.41
N THR A 112 0.57 -21.22 -10.02
CA THR A 112 -0.72 -21.57 -10.60
C THR A 112 -1.81 -20.66 -10.04
N TRP A 113 -3.00 -20.68 -10.63
CA TRP A 113 -4.12 -19.79 -10.32
C TRP A 113 -4.45 -19.68 -8.82
N LEU A 114 -4.68 -20.82 -8.14
CA LEU A 114 -5.10 -20.80 -6.73
C LEU A 114 -4.02 -20.29 -5.77
N PRO A 115 -2.76 -20.78 -5.81
CA PRO A 115 -1.67 -20.21 -5.02
C PRO A 115 -1.46 -18.73 -5.27
N PHE A 116 -1.62 -18.26 -6.51
CA PHE A 116 -1.51 -16.84 -6.83
C PHE A 116 -2.57 -16.01 -6.08
N LEU A 117 -3.84 -16.44 -6.08
CA LEU A 117 -4.90 -15.77 -5.34
C LEU A 117 -4.63 -15.72 -3.83
N VAL A 118 -4.16 -16.83 -3.25
CA VAL A 118 -3.83 -16.89 -1.82
C VAL A 118 -2.72 -15.89 -1.48
N VAL A 119 -1.66 -15.86 -2.27
CA VAL A 119 -0.54 -14.91 -2.10
C VAL A 119 -1.02 -13.47 -2.25
N TYR A 120 -1.90 -13.19 -3.20
CA TYR A 120 -2.52 -11.88 -3.40
C TYR A 120 -3.36 -11.45 -2.18
N ILE A 121 -4.18 -12.34 -1.63
CA ILE A 121 -4.96 -12.05 -0.42
C ILE A 121 -4.03 -11.71 0.74
N LEU A 122 -2.97 -12.48 0.95
CA LEU A 122 -1.98 -12.22 2.00
C LEU A 122 -1.24 -10.90 1.79
N ALA A 123 -0.86 -10.58 0.55
CA ALA A 123 -0.25 -9.29 0.20
C ALA A 123 -1.18 -8.12 0.54
N THR A 124 -2.46 -8.24 0.18
CA THR A 124 -3.48 -7.22 0.46
C THR A 124 -3.70 -7.04 1.96
N ILE A 125 -3.76 -8.13 2.73
CA ILE A 125 -3.88 -8.07 4.20
C ILE A 125 -2.64 -7.42 4.82
N GLY A 126 -1.43 -7.83 4.40
CA GLY A 126 -0.18 -7.28 4.90
C GLY A 126 -0.07 -5.77 4.66
N LEU A 127 -0.38 -5.31 3.46
CA LEU A 127 -0.32 -3.90 3.12
C LEU A 127 -1.38 -3.05 3.83
N ASN A 128 -2.64 -3.48 3.84
CA ASN A 128 -3.69 -2.74 4.55
C ASN A 128 -3.48 -2.76 6.08
N GLY A 129 -2.99 -3.88 6.64
CA GLY A 129 -2.59 -3.94 8.05
C GLY A 129 -1.45 -2.97 8.36
N SER A 130 -0.42 -2.89 7.51
CA SER A 130 0.67 -1.91 7.68
C SER A 130 0.17 -0.46 7.55
N LEU A 131 -0.77 -0.19 6.64
CA LEU A 131 -1.35 1.14 6.45
C LEU A 131 -2.06 1.65 7.72
N THR A 132 -2.76 0.78 8.42
CA THR A 132 -3.42 1.13 9.70
C THR A 132 -2.43 1.67 10.73
N PHE A 133 -1.28 1.01 10.89
CA PHE A 133 -0.23 1.49 11.79
C PHE A 133 0.48 2.73 11.25
N TYR A 134 0.70 2.81 9.95
CA TYR A 134 1.27 3.97 9.28
C TYR A 134 0.44 5.23 9.52
N ASP A 135 -0.88 5.17 9.36
CA ASP A 135 -1.79 6.29 9.60
C ASP A 135 -1.75 6.71 11.08
N SER A 136 -1.70 5.75 12.00
CA SER A 136 -1.59 6.04 13.44
C SER A 136 -0.27 6.70 13.83
N MET A 137 0.81 6.53 13.04
CA MET A 137 2.11 7.15 13.27
C MET A 137 2.19 8.61 12.81
N LEU A 138 1.22 9.10 12.06
CA LEU A 138 1.21 10.51 11.63
C LEU A 138 1.20 11.46 12.84
N ILE A 139 0.41 11.13 13.87
CA ILE A 139 0.33 11.91 15.11
C ILE A 139 1.69 11.96 15.83
N ASP A 140 2.45 10.86 15.78
CA ASP A 140 3.78 10.77 16.40
C ASP A 140 4.89 11.39 15.53
N THR A 141 4.60 11.65 14.26
CA THR A 141 5.58 12.12 13.25
C THR A 141 5.60 13.64 13.12
N THR A 142 4.46 14.28 13.27
CA THR A 142 4.31 15.73 13.09
C THR A 142 3.38 16.34 14.14
N SER A 143 3.43 17.68 14.30
CA SER A 143 2.49 18.40 15.17
C SER A 143 1.11 18.52 14.52
N ASN A 144 0.06 18.65 15.34
CA ASN A 144 -1.32 18.80 14.88
C ASN A 144 -1.51 19.92 13.85
N GLU A 145 -0.79 21.03 14.03
CA GLU A 145 -0.85 22.21 13.14
C GLU A 145 -0.28 21.93 11.73
N ARG A 146 0.61 20.95 11.61
CA ARG A 146 1.27 20.57 10.35
C ARG A 146 0.72 19.30 9.72
N MET A 147 -0.18 18.60 10.42
CA MET A 147 -0.71 17.30 10.01
C MET A 147 -1.35 17.37 8.62
N ASP A 148 -2.18 18.38 8.37
CA ASP A 148 -2.83 18.59 7.07
C ASP A 148 -1.82 18.81 5.95
N LYS A 149 -0.74 19.55 6.22
CA LYS A 149 0.32 19.80 5.25
C LYS A 149 1.08 18.53 4.92
N VAL A 150 1.48 17.76 5.93
CA VAL A 150 2.24 16.52 5.75
C VAL A 150 1.39 15.49 5.02
N SER A 151 0.13 15.31 5.42
CA SER A 151 -0.83 14.42 4.78
C SER A 151 -1.08 14.80 3.32
N SER A 152 -1.31 16.09 3.03
CA SER A 152 -1.50 16.56 1.64
C SER A 152 -0.27 16.32 0.76
N HIS A 153 0.94 16.47 1.31
CA HIS A 153 2.17 16.12 0.60
C HIS A 153 2.29 14.60 0.38
N GLY A 154 1.91 13.78 1.38
CA GLY A 154 1.85 12.32 1.24
C GLY A 154 0.97 11.93 0.07
N TYR A 155 -0.28 12.34 0.06
CA TYR A 155 -1.22 12.06 -1.02
C TYR A 155 -0.72 12.57 -2.38
N GLY A 156 -0.24 13.82 -2.46
CA GLY A 156 0.26 14.40 -3.71
C GLY A 156 1.44 13.63 -4.28
N TRP A 157 2.45 13.34 -3.48
CA TRP A 157 3.61 12.55 -3.88
C TRP A 157 3.26 11.08 -4.10
N GLY A 158 2.31 10.52 -3.35
CA GLY A 158 1.76 9.18 -3.55
C GLY A 158 1.19 9.01 -4.96
N TYR A 159 0.34 9.93 -5.41
CA TYR A 159 -0.23 9.90 -6.77
C TYR A 159 0.85 10.05 -7.85
N ILE A 160 1.74 11.03 -7.72
CA ILE A 160 2.82 11.25 -8.70
C ILE A 160 3.76 10.04 -8.73
N GLY A 161 4.19 9.57 -7.55
CA GLY A 161 5.14 8.46 -7.43
C GLY A 161 4.58 7.11 -7.89
N SER A 162 3.29 6.86 -7.70
CA SER A 162 2.61 5.64 -8.18
C SER A 162 2.42 5.63 -9.70
N THR A 163 2.27 6.79 -10.31
CA THR A 163 2.10 6.92 -11.76
C THR A 163 3.34 6.44 -12.53
N VAL A 164 4.54 6.68 -12.01
CA VAL A 164 5.80 6.28 -12.68
C VAL A 164 5.90 4.76 -12.85
N PRO A 165 5.83 3.92 -11.80
CA PRO A 165 5.87 2.46 -11.96
C PRO A 165 4.67 1.94 -12.76
N PHE A 166 3.50 2.57 -12.68
CA PHE A 166 2.34 2.20 -13.46
C PHE A 166 2.57 2.39 -14.95
N ILE A 167 3.02 3.59 -15.39
CA ILE A 167 3.35 3.85 -16.80
C ILE A 167 4.43 2.89 -17.29
N PHE A 168 5.44 2.62 -16.46
CA PHE A 168 6.49 1.67 -16.80
C PHE A 168 5.94 0.25 -17.03
N CYS A 169 5.07 -0.23 -16.15
CA CYS A 169 4.42 -1.54 -16.31
C CYS A 169 3.53 -1.60 -17.56
N ILE A 170 2.75 -0.56 -17.82
CA ILE A 170 1.92 -0.47 -19.01
C ILE A 170 2.78 -0.44 -20.28
N ALA A 171 3.87 0.33 -20.28
CA ALA A 171 4.81 0.38 -21.41
C ALA A 171 5.46 -0.99 -21.68
N LEU A 172 5.79 -1.75 -20.62
CA LEU A 172 6.32 -3.12 -20.75
C LEU A 172 5.26 -4.09 -21.29
N ILE A 173 4.01 -3.99 -20.83
CA ILE A 173 2.93 -4.88 -21.28
C ILE A 173 2.62 -4.67 -22.76
N PHE A 174 2.53 -3.43 -23.21
CA PHE A 174 2.16 -3.10 -24.59
C PHE A 174 3.37 -2.98 -25.55
N GLY A 175 4.51 -2.49 -25.07
CA GLY A 175 5.72 -2.29 -25.86
C GLY A 175 6.71 -3.44 -25.81
N GLY A 176 6.68 -4.27 -24.74
CA GLY A 176 7.62 -5.37 -24.54
C GLY A 176 7.66 -6.39 -25.65
N PRO A 177 6.50 -6.81 -26.22
CA PRO A 177 6.47 -7.74 -27.35
C PRO A 177 7.20 -7.23 -28.60
N SER A 178 7.07 -5.95 -28.89
CA SER A 178 7.74 -5.34 -30.04
C SER A 178 9.22 -5.03 -29.81
N LEU A 179 9.62 -4.74 -28.55
CA LEU A 179 10.97 -4.39 -28.18
C LEU A 179 11.85 -5.57 -27.79
N PHE A 180 11.27 -6.58 -27.12
CA PHE A 180 12.00 -7.72 -26.55
C PHE A 180 11.58 -9.08 -27.12
N GLY A 181 10.66 -9.13 -28.09
CA GLY A 181 10.17 -10.39 -28.67
C GLY A 181 9.40 -11.30 -27.69
N TRP A 182 8.90 -10.75 -26.58
CA TRP A 182 8.12 -11.52 -25.61
C TRP A 182 6.72 -11.77 -26.17
N ALA A 183 6.27 -13.02 -26.03
CA ALA A 183 4.87 -13.32 -26.33
C ALA A 183 3.97 -12.53 -25.38
N THR A 184 3.08 -11.70 -25.95
CA THR A 184 2.08 -10.97 -25.15
C THR A 184 1.20 -11.95 -24.42
N VAL A 185 1.22 -11.95 -23.10
CA VAL A 185 0.29 -12.67 -22.24
C VAL A 185 -1.17 -12.28 -22.53
N ALA A 186 -1.39 -11.19 -23.27
CA ALA A 186 -2.71 -10.65 -23.60
C ALA A 186 -3.28 -11.17 -24.95
N CYS A 187 -2.54 -11.92 -25.76
CA CYS A 187 -2.96 -12.22 -27.15
C CYS A 187 -3.00 -13.70 -27.54
N THR A 188 -2.86 -14.62 -26.62
CA THR A 188 -3.04 -16.05 -26.91
C THR A 188 -4.15 -16.65 -26.08
N ARG A 189 -5.39 -16.36 -26.42
CA ARG A 189 -6.57 -17.24 -26.48
C ARG A 189 -7.83 -16.45 -26.74
#